data_f7c6f923b5092618187f8004c5503ecc
#
_entry.id   f7c6f923b5092618187f8004c5503ecc
#
_cell.length_a   1.000
_cell.length_b   1.000
_cell.length_c   1.000
_cell.angle_alpha   90.00
_cell.angle_beta   90.00
_cell.angle_gamma   90.00
#
_symmetry.space_group_name_H-M   'P 1'
#
loop_
_entity.id
_entity.type
_entity.pdbx_description
1 polymer ?
#
loop_
_entity_poly.entity_id
_entity_poly.type
_entity_poly.pdbx_seq_one_letter_code
_entity_poly.pdbx_strand_id
1 'polypeptide(L)'
;MRLHLTWLTLATIALLSVLVSKFKSDGPWSESFNWALKLALAVILFRVFIGIIIGVPVPGHVLITLPKIPLPDWMAGITLGGPVTWERVSSAAIESLNIASIIAIFGAATSLTNPRAVLRSIPPIFYEVGMVLVIATSLTPQLVANLKRIRIAQQLRGISKSRFLSWRQIAMPLLEDSLARALDLAAAMDSRGYGYSRKRSKYRPQKFTMRDAAFVTTSLLFLAVSL
;
A
#
# COMPACT_ATOMS: atom_id res chain seq x y z
N MET A 1 22.32 22.15 7.39
CA MET A 1 20.95 21.70 7.71
C MET A 1 20.47 20.52 6.84
N ARG A 2 20.73 20.46 5.53
CA ARG A 2 20.28 19.34 4.66
C ARG A 2 20.95 17.97 4.96
N LEU A 3 22.19 17.93 5.40
CA LEU A 3 22.91 16.67 5.70
C LEU A 3 22.35 15.92 6.93
N HIS A 4 21.86 16.63 7.96
CA HIS A 4 21.22 16.00 9.12
C HIS A 4 19.90 15.31 8.73
N LEU A 5 19.18 15.86 7.76
CA LEU A 5 17.91 15.28 7.28
C LEU A 5 18.15 13.95 6.54
N THR A 6 19.23 13.82 5.77
CA THR A 6 19.54 12.59 5.04
C THR A 6 19.94 11.43 5.96
N TRP A 7 20.70 11.69 7.02
CA TRP A 7 21.02 10.67 8.02
C TRP A 7 19.78 10.21 8.78
N LEU A 8 18.86 11.14 9.09
CA LEU A 8 17.60 10.80 9.73
C LEU A 8 16.74 9.91 8.82
N THR A 9 16.62 10.21 7.52
CA THR A 9 15.84 9.37 6.59
C THR A 9 16.46 7.98 6.40
N LEU A 10 17.78 7.86 6.34
CA LEU A 10 18.46 6.57 6.31
C LEU A 10 18.25 5.79 7.61
N ALA A 11 18.36 6.45 8.76
CA ALA A 11 18.14 5.85 10.06
C ALA A 11 16.68 5.36 10.21
N THR A 12 15.69 6.11 9.71
CA THR A 12 14.28 5.68 9.72
C THR A 12 14.05 4.45 8.85
N ILE A 13 14.62 4.40 7.65
CA ILE A 13 14.50 3.22 6.76
C ILE A 13 15.16 1.99 7.41
N ALA A 14 16.35 2.16 8.01
CA ALA A 14 17.07 1.09 8.71
C ALA A 14 16.26 0.60 9.93
N LEU A 15 15.74 1.51 10.75
CA LEU A 15 14.91 1.18 11.91
C LEU A 15 13.64 0.43 11.49
N LEU A 16 12.94 0.91 10.45
CA LEU A 16 11.75 0.27 9.92
C LEU A 16 12.04 -1.13 9.37
N SER A 17 13.16 -1.31 8.69
CA SER A 17 13.56 -2.64 8.17
C SER A 17 13.80 -3.64 9.30
N VAL A 18 14.44 -3.21 10.40
CA VAL A 18 14.66 -4.03 11.60
C VAL A 18 13.33 -4.31 12.31
N LEU A 19 12.46 -3.33 12.46
CA LEU A 19 11.14 -3.52 13.07
C LEU A 19 10.28 -4.50 12.28
N VAL A 20 10.19 -4.31 10.96
CA VAL A 20 9.42 -5.22 10.11
C VAL A 20 10.00 -6.63 10.14
N SER A 21 11.33 -6.80 10.12
CA SER A 21 11.95 -8.13 10.18
C SER A 21 11.68 -8.86 11.49
N LYS A 22 11.59 -8.12 12.62
CA LYS A 22 11.29 -8.70 13.94
C LYS A 22 9.81 -8.96 14.19
N PHE A 23 8.92 -8.15 13.64
CA PHE A 23 7.47 -8.18 13.91
C PHE A 23 6.64 -8.60 12.68
N LYS A 24 7.28 -9.17 11.67
CA LYS A 24 6.64 -9.67 10.46
C LYS A 24 5.53 -10.65 10.83
N SER A 25 4.30 -10.36 10.42
CA SER A 25 3.16 -11.27 10.60
C SER A 25 3.17 -12.34 9.50
N ASP A 26 2.81 -13.58 9.86
CA ASP A 26 2.69 -14.71 8.91
C ASP A 26 1.44 -14.58 8.01
N GLY A 27 1.32 -13.50 7.29
CA GLY A 27 0.17 -13.21 6.43
C GLY A 27 0.56 -12.87 5.00
N PRO A 28 -0.39 -12.91 4.06
CA PRO A 28 -0.15 -12.54 2.66
C PRO A 28 0.30 -11.08 2.50
N TRP A 29 0.11 -10.26 3.53
CA TRP A 29 0.52 -8.85 3.59
C TRP A 29 1.99 -8.67 4.01
N SER A 30 2.64 -9.73 4.49
CA SER A 30 4.03 -9.67 4.94
C SER A 30 5.03 -9.35 3.83
N GLU A 31 4.66 -9.61 2.57
CA GLU A 31 5.47 -9.29 1.40
C GLU A 31 5.37 -7.82 0.97
N SER A 32 4.35 -7.09 1.46
CA SER A 32 4.11 -5.69 1.07
C SER A 32 5.32 -4.80 1.34
N PHE A 33 6.05 -5.04 2.41
CA PHE A 33 7.27 -4.28 2.73
C PHE A 33 8.38 -4.52 1.71
N ASN A 34 8.59 -5.76 1.28
CA ASN A 34 9.59 -6.07 0.26
C ASN A 34 9.24 -5.44 -1.08
N TRP A 35 7.95 -5.41 -1.43
CA TRP A 35 7.47 -4.71 -2.61
C TRP A 35 7.63 -3.20 -2.49
N ALA A 36 7.32 -2.62 -1.33
CA ALA A 36 7.53 -1.21 -1.06
C ALA A 36 9.01 -0.83 -1.14
N LEU A 37 9.92 -1.68 -0.63
CA LEU A 37 11.35 -1.44 -0.70
C LEU A 37 11.89 -1.48 -2.15
N LYS A 38 11.40 -2.45 -2.95
CA LYS A 38 11.71 -2.52 -4.39
C LYS A 38 11.19 -1.28 -5.13
N LEU A 39 9.98 -0.84 -4.79
CA LEU A 39 9.38 0.37 -5.36
C LEU A 39 10.19 1.61 -4.96
N ALA A 40 10.59 1.73 -3.70
CA ALA A 40 11.42 2.83 -3.21
C ALA A 40 12.75 2.88 -3.96
N LEU A 41 13.40 1.72 -4.15
CA LEU A 41 14.64 1.62 -4.93
C LEU A 41 14.42 2.03 -6.39
N ALA A 42 13.34 1.57 -7.01
CA ALA A 42 12.99 1.93 -8.38
C ALA A 42 12.76 3.44 -8.53
N VAL A 43 12.10 4.08 -7.55
CA VAL A 43 11.87 5.53 -7.53
C VAL A 43 13.18 6.30 -7.39
N ILE A 44 14.12 5.83 -6.55
CA ILE A 44 15.45 6.45 -6.42
C ILE A 44 16.18 6.39 -7.76
N LEU A 45 16.26 5.21 -8.37
CA LEU A 45 16.94 5.02 -9.65
C LEU A 45 16.30 5.88 -10.75
N PHE A 46 14.98 5.89 -10.83
CA PHE A 46 14.24 6.66 -11.81
C PHE A 46 14.43 8.18 -11.63
N ARG A 47 14.41 8.66 -10.39
CA ARG A 47 14.59 10.08 -10.09
C ARG A 47 16.02 10.56 -10.40
N VAL A 48 17.02 9.75 -10.05
CA VAL A 48 18.42 10.04 -10.40
C VAL A 48 18.61 10.01 -11.92
N PHE A 49 18.01 9.03 -12.61
CA PHE A 49 18.07 8.92 -14.06
C PHE A 49 17.44 10.15 -14.74
N ILE A 50 16.26 10.58 -14.32
CA ILE A 50 15.63 11.82 -14.78
C ILE A 50 16.50 13.03 -14.44
N GLY A 51 17.07 13.06 -13.23
CA GLY A 51 17.98 14.11 -12.80
C GLY A 51 19.22 14.23 -13.70
N ILE A 52 19.70 13.17 -14.31
CA ILE A 52 20.81 13.17 -15.27
C ILE A 52 20.34 13.68 -16.65
N ILE A 53 19.17 13.25 -17.11
CA ILE A 53 18.68 13.51 -18.47
C ILE A 53 18.09 14.93 -18.62
N ILE A 54 17.25 15.35 -17.66
CA ILE A 54 16.57 16.64 -17.76
C ILE A 54 17.49 17.77 -17.31
N GLY A 55 17.89 18.62 -18.26
CA GLY A 55 18.85 19.69 -18.08
C GLY A 55 18.28 20.92 -17.36
N VAL A 56 18.12 20.90 -16.04
CA VAL A 56 17.91 22.12 -15.27
C VAL A 56 19.32 22.70 -14.95
N PRO A 57 19.64 23.94 -15.37
CA PRO A 57 20.96 24.52 -15.11
C PRO A 57 21.09 24.84 -13.61
N VAL A 58 21.85 23.98 -12.89
CA VAL A 58 22.26 24.26 -11.51
C VAL A 58 23.74 24.61 -11.55
N PRO A 59 24.15 25.78 -11.04
CA PRO A 59 25.56 26.14 -10.96
C PRO A 59 26.31 25.17 -10.04
N GLY A 60 27.46 24.63 -10.50
CA GLY A 60 28.25 23.69 -9.72
C GLY A 60 29.32 22.97 -10.54
N HIS A 61 30.01 22.02 -9.92
CA HIS A 61 31.06 21.22 -10.56
C HIS A 61 30.50 20.31 -11.63
N VAL A 62 30.89 20.52 -12.89
CA VAL A 62 30.47 19.72 -14.03
C VAL A 62 31.19 18.37 -14.03
N LEU A 63 30.43 17.27 -13.95
CA LEU A 63 30.97 15.92 -14.06
C LEU A 63 31.06 15.44 -15.52
N ILE A 64 29.98 15.62 -16.27
CA ILE A 64 29.84 15.19 -17.66
C ILE A 64 28.99 16.22 -18.41
N THR A 65 29.39 16.57 -19.62
CA THR A 65 28.57 17.38 -20.53
C THR A 65 27.87 16.48 -21.53
N LEU A 66 26.56 16.38 -21.40
CA LEU A 66 25.73 15.68 -22.39
C LEU A 66 25.36 16.64 -23.55
N PRO A 67 25.26 16.13 -24.80
CA PRO A 67 24.81 16.96 -25.92
C PRO A 67 23.42 17.52 -25.63
N LYS A 68 23.27 18.83 -25.82
CA LYS A 68 21.99 19.53 -25.65
C LYS A 68 21.10 19.24 -26.85
N ILE A 69 19.95 18.61 -26.61
CA ILE A 69 18.90 18.44 -27.61
C ILE A 69 17.84 19.51 -27.31
N PRO A 70 17.68 20.55 -28.18
CA PRO A 70 16.63 21.53 -28.00
C PRO A 70 15.27 20.84 -28.20
N LEU A 71 14.39 20.96 -27.20
CA LEU A 71 12.99 20.56 -27.36
C LEU A 71 12.18 21.70 -28.00
N PRO A 72 11.02 21.38 -28.61
CA PRO A 72 10.12 22.39 -29.17
C PRO A 72 9.71 23.44 -28.14
N ASP A 73 9.51 24.71 -28.61
CA ASP A 73 9.26 25.88 -27.76
C ASP A 73 8.04 25.78 -26.82
N TRP A 74 7.10 24.87 -27.10
CA TRP A 74 5.94 24.63 -26.24
C TRP A 74 6.28 23.87 -24.90
N MET A 75 7.48 23.34 -24.79
CA MET A 75 7.96 22.65 -23.55
C MET A 75 8.76 23.59 -22.63
N ALA A 76 8.51 24.88 -22.69
CA ALA A 76 8.91 25.90 -21.72
C ALA A 76 10.35 25.73 -21.13
N GLY A 77 11.36 25.72 -21.99
CA GLY A 77 12.76 25.85 -21.56
C GLY A 77 13.36 24.58 -20.92
N ILE A 78 12.70 23.43 -21.01
CA ILE A 78 13.28 22.15 -20.62
C ILE A 78 14.25 21.72 -21.71
N THR A 79 15.53 21.56 -21.38
CA THR A 79 16.55 21.02 -22.28
C THR A 79 16.86 19.59 -21.90
N LEU A 80 16.86 18.66 -22.87
CA LEU A 80 17.40 17.31 -22.64
C LEU A 80 18.92 17.36 -22.80
N GLY A 81 19.64 16.90 -21.76
CA GLY A 81 21.08 16.98 -21.73
C GLY A 81 21.59 18.28 -21.10
N GLY A 82 22.87 18.60 -21.34
CA GLY A 82 23.56 19.73 -20.74
C GLY A 82 24.57 19.30 -19.68
N PRO A 83 25.16 20.26 -18.92
CA PRO A 83 26.15 19.92 -17.90
C PRO A 83 25.49 19.20 -16.73
N VAL A 84 25.90 17.97 -16.49
CA VAL A 84 25.52 17.21 -15.28
C VAL A 84 26.47 17.65 -14.16
N THR A 85 25.92 18.38 -13.18
CA THR A 85 26.69 18.85 -12.03
C THR A 85 26.53 17.89 -10.84
N TRP A 86 27.56 17.79 -10.01
CA TRP A 86 27.53 16.99 -8.78
C TRP A 86 26.38 17.42 -7.86
N GLU A 87 26.18 18.71 -7.75
CA GLU A 87 25.13 19.32 -6.93
C GLU A 87 23.72 18.91 -7.39
N ARG A 88 23.55 18.74 -8.69
CA ARG A 88 22.29 18.30 -9.28
C ARG A 88 22.00 16.82 -8.97
N VAL A 89 23.00 15.97 -9.12
CA VAL A 89 22.86 14.53 -8.81
C VAL A 89 22.62 14.33 -7.32
N SER A 90 23.36 15.04 -6.48
CA SER A 90 23.20 14.94 -5.02
C SER A 90 21.84 15.46 -4.55
N SER A 91 21.34 16.56 -5.10
CA SER A 91 20.00 17.07 -4.76
C SER A 91 18.91 16.10 -5.21
N ALA A 92 19.01 15.55 -6.42
CA ALA A 92 18.06 14.53 -6.90
C ALA A 92 18.09 13.26 -6.04
N ALA A 93 19.28 12.84 -5.56
CA ALA A 93 19.41 11.70 -4.66
C ALA A 93 18.78 11.98 -3.28
N ILE A 94 18.98 13.17 -2.72
CA ILE A 94 18.39 13.57 -1.43
C ILE A 94 16.86 13.65 -1.53
N GLU A 95 16.33 14.26 -2.59
CA GLU A 95 14.89 14.34 -2.80
C GLU A 95 14.27 12.96 -3.01
N SER A 96 14.93 12.09 -3.79
CA SER A 96 14.45 10.72 -3.99
C SER A 96 14.48 9.89 -2.71
N LEU A 97 15.45 10.12 -1.82
CA LEU A 97 15.54 9.46 -0.53
C LEU A 97 14.37 9.85 0.39
N ASN A 98 13.92 11.10 0.35
CA ASN A 98 12.73 11.54 1.08
C ASN A 98 11.47 10.83 0.58
N ILE A 99 11.27 10.72 -0.74
CA ILE A 99 10.15 9.99 -1.32
C ILE A 99 10.23 8.50 -0.96
N ALA A 100 11.43 7.92 -1.06
CA ALA A 100 11.66 6.52 -0.71
C ALA A 100 11.36 6.23 0.77
N SER A 101 11.68 7.16 1.68
CA SER A 101 11.36 7.02 3.10
C SER A 101 9.85 6.99 3.35
N ILE A 102 9.09 7.84 2.66
CA ILE A 102 7.62 7.84 2.75
C ILE A 102 7.05 6.49 2.26
N ILE A 103 7.54 6.00 1.11
CA ILE A 103 7.12 4.70 0.57
C ILE A 103 7.45 3.57 1.56
N ALA A 104 8.64 3.60 2.16
CA ALA A 104 9.08 2.61 3.15
C ALA A 104 8.19 2.64 4.41
N ILE A 105 7.82 3.83 4.91
CA ILE A 105 6.92 4.00 6.05
C ILE A 105 5.54 3.40 5.75
N PHE A 106 4.95 3.72 4.60
CA PHE A 106 3.67 3.14 4.18
C PHE A 106 3.75 1.63 3.99
N GLY A 107 4.84 1.13 3.40
CA GLY A 107 5.09 -0.30 3.24
C GLY A 107 5.20 -1.02 4.58
N ALA A 108 5.91 -0.44 5.53
CA ALA A 108 6.04 -0.96 6.90
C ALA A 108 4.69 -0.94 7.61
N ALA A 109 3.95 0.17 7.56
CA ALA A 109 2.62 0.28 8.15
C ALA A 109 1.67 -0.78 7.60
N THR A 110 1.65 -0.97 6.28
CA THR A 110 0.81 -1.99 5.62
C THR A 110 1.22 -3.40 6.00
N SER A 111 2.52 -3.68 6.10
CA SER A 111 3.05 -5.01 6.45
C SER A 111 2.79 -5.39 7.92
N LEU A 112 2.84 -4.42 8.83
CA LEU A 112 2.61 -4.63 10.26
C LEU A 112 1.12 -4.61 10.62
N THR A 113 0.30 -3.98 9.79
CA THR A 113 -1.14 -3.84 10.06
C THR A 113 -1.91 -5.06 9.53
N ASN A 114 -2.66 -5.70 10.42
CA ASN A 114 -3.61 -6.74 10.02
C ASN A 114 -4.98 -6.09 9.79
N PRO A 115 -5.51 -6.05 8.54
CA PRO A 115 -6.79 -5.42 8.24
C PRO A 115 -7.94 -5.96 9.09
N ARG A 116 -7.93 -7.26 9.40
CA ARG A 116 -8.94 -7.90 10.23
C ARG A 116 -8.88 -7.44 11.70
N ALA A 117 -7.68 -7.13 12.21
CA ALA A 117 -7.52 -6.61 13.55
C ALA A 117 -8.03 -5.17 13.65
N VAL A 118 -7.75 -4.35 12.65
CA VAL A 118 -8.26 -2.97 12.55
C VAL A 118 -9.79 -2.95 12.52
N LEU A 119 -10.42 -3.82 11.73
CA LEU A 119 -11.87 -3.92 11.68
C LEU A 119 -12.50 -4.34 13.02
N ARG A 120 -11.79 -5.11 13.85
CA ARG A 120 -12.26 -5.50 15.20
C ARG A 120 -12.16 -4.37 16.23
N SER A 121 -11.33 -3.36 16.00
CA SER A 121 -11.17 -2.21 16.89
C SER A 121 -12.18 -1.09 16.64
N ILE A 122 -13.09 -1.25 15.67
CA ILE A 122 -14.16 -0.28 15.39
C ILE A 122 -15.01 -0.05 16.64
N PRO A 123 -15.27 1.23 17.01
CA PRO A 123 -16.08 1.58 18.18
C PRO A 123 -17.50 0.97 18.09
N PRO A 124 -18.14 0.69 19.24
CA PRO A 124 -19.50 0.09 19.27
C PRO A 124 -20.57 0.90 18.55
N ILE A 125 -20.36 2.21 18.40
CA ILE A 125 -21.28 3.12 17.69
C ILE A 125 -21.41 2.70 16.20
N PHE A 126 -20.33 2.22 15.60
CA PHE A 126 -20.29 1.78 14.20
C PHE A 126 -20.33 0.25 14.07
N TYR A 127 -20.94 -0.43 15.04
CA TYR A 127 -20.94 -1.90 15.09
C TYR A 127 -21.49 -2.53 13.82
N GLU A 128 -22.62 -2.03 13.31
CA GLU A 128 -23.30 -2.57 12.11
C GLU A 128 -22.38 -2.44 10.88
N VAL A 129 -21.78 -1.26 10.70
CA VAL A 129 -20.82 -1.02 9.61
C VAL A 129 -19.58 -1.92 9.77
N GLY A 130 -19.05 -2.04 10.98
CA GLY A 130 -17.92 -2.92 11.28
C GLY A 130 -18.23 -4.38 10.95
N MET A 131 -19.44 -4.84 11.25
CA MET A 131 -19.87 -6.21 10.94
C MET A 131 -19.95 -6.45 9.43
N VAL A 132 -20.56 -5.52 8.69
CA VAL A 132 -20.62 -5.59 7.22
C VAL A 132 -19.22 -5.63 6.62
N LEU A 133 -18.29 -4.81 7.10
CA LEU A 133 -16.91 -4.79 6.63
C LEU A 133 -16.16 -6.10 6.93
N VAL A 134 -16.36 -6.70 8.11
CA VAL A 134 -15.79 -8.00 8.46
C VAL A 134 -16.33 -9.09 7.53
N ILE A 135 -17.63 -9.12 7.28
CA ILE A 135 -18.27 -10.06 6.35
C ILE A 135 -17.71 -9.84 4.94
N ALA A 136 -17.70 -8.61 4.43
CA ALA A 136 -17.19 -8.28 3.11
C ALA A 136 -15.72 -8.71 2.93
N THR A 137 -14.87 -8.43 3.92
CA THR A 137 -13.45 -8.81 3.90
C THR A 137 -13.25 -10.33 3.91
N SER A 138 -14.12 -11.07 4.61
CA SER A 138 -14.06 -12.54 4.65
C SER A 138 -14.60 -13.20 3.40
N LEU A 139 -15.58 -12.58 2.73
CA LEU A 139 -16.17 -13.08 1.48
C LEU A 139 -15.30 -12.81 0.25
N THR A 140 -14.50 -11.74 0.25
CA THR A 140 -13.67 -11.35 -0.89
C THR A 140 -12.78 -12.49 -1.42
N PRO A 141 -12.00 -13.25 -0.60
CA PRO A 141 -11.21 -14.37 -1.09
C PRO A 141 -12.07 -15.48 -1.70
N GLN A 142 -13.27 -15.71 -1.16
CA GLN A 142 -14.21 -16.72 -1.64
C GLN A 142 -14.77 -16.33 -3.02
N LEU A 143 -15.12 -15.05 -3.21
CA LEU A 143 -15.57 -14.53 -4.51
C LEU A 143 -14.48 -14.68 -5.58
N VAL A 144 -13.23 -14.39 -5.24
CA VAL A 144 -12.09 -14.57 -6.16
C VAL A 144 -11.91 -16.05 -6.54
N ALA A 145 -12.04 -16.96 -5.58
CA ALA A 145 -11.95 -18.39 -5.84
C ALA A 145 -13.10 -18.89 -6.74
N ASN A 146 -14.34 -18.43 -6.48
CA ASN A 146 -15.51 -18.76 -7.29
C ASN A 146 -15.39 -18.20 -8.71
N LEU A 147 -14.91 -16.97 -8.86
CA LEU A 147 -14.64 -16.36 -10.15
C LEU A 147 -13.66 -17.22 -10.99
N LYS A 148 -12.59 -17.70 -10.37
CA LYS A 148 -11.63 -18.61 -11.03
C LYS A 148 -12.31 -19.91 -11.45
N ARG A 149 -13.12 -20.50 -10.59
CA ARG A 149 -13.84 -21.75 -10.85
C ARG A 149 -14.85 -21.59 -12.00
N ILE A 150 -15.62 -20.51 -12.01
CA ILE A 150 -16.55 -20.20 -13.11
C ILE A 150 -15.80 -20.01 -14.44
N ARG A 151 -14.68 -19.29 -14.44
CA ARG A 151 -13.87 -19.10 -15.64
C ARG A 151 -13.34 -20.42 -16.21
N ILE A 152 -12.83 -21.29 -15.36
CA ILE A 152 -12.35 -22.62 -15.78
C ILE A 152 -13.51 -23.44 -16.37
N ALA A 153 -14.67 -23.45 -15.71
CA ALA A 153 -15.85 -24.16 -16.21
C ALA A 153 -16.30 -23.65 -17.60
N GLN A 154 -16.24 -22.34 -17.82
CA GLN A 154 -16.58 -21.76 -19.11
C GLN A 154 -15.55 -22.08 -20.21
N GLN A 155 -14.26 -22.10 -19.87
CA GLN A 155 -13.21 -22.52 -20.80
C GLN A 155 -13.41 -23.97 -21.24
N LEU A 156 -13.79 -24.88 -20.31
CA LEU A 156 -14.09 -26.27 -20.62
C LEU A 156 -15.33 -26.44 -21.50
N ARG A 157 -16.28 -25.49 -21.44
CA ARG A 157 -17.48 -25.46 -22.31
C ARG A 157 -17.21 -24.86 -23.70
N GLY A 158 -15.96 -24.54 -24.04
CA GLY A 158 -15.58 -24.01 -25.34
C GLY A 158 -16.03 -22.57 -25.59
N ILE A 159 -16.46 -21.85 -24.56
CA ILE A 159 -16.91 -20.46 -24.70
C ILE A 159 -15.68 -19.59 -25.00
N SER A 160 -15.65 -19.06 -26.21
CA SER A 160 -14.56 -18.28 -26.78
C SER A 160 -14.27 -16.99 -25.99
N LYS A 161 -13.02 -16.54 -26.06
CA LYS A 161 -12.42 -15.38 -25.36
C LYS A 161 -12.95 -13.99 -25.78
N SER A 162 -14.18 -13.87 -26.28
CA SER A 162 -14.77 -12.57 -26.59
C SER A 162 -14.99 -11.76 -25.31
N ARG A 163 -14.25 -10.67 -25.18
CA ARG A 163 -14.03 -9.89 -23.95
C ARG A 163 -15.33 -9.29 -23.35
N PHE A 164 -16.33 -8.97 -24.17
CA PHE A 164 -17.56 -8.31 -23.72
C PHE A 164 -18.72 -9.30 -23.44
N LEU A 165 -18.90 -10.34 -24.25
CA LEU A 165 -19.93 -11.35 -24.01
C LEU A 165 -19.60 -12.26 -22.82
N SER A 166 -18.30 -12.52 -22.59
CA SER A 166 -17.85 -13.37 -21.46
C SER A 166 -18.08 -12.74 -20.08
N TRP A 167 -18.19 -11.41 -19.97
CA TRP A 167 -18.46 -10.76 -18.69
C TRP A 167 -19.85 -11.11 -18.13
N ARG A 168 -20.87 -11.04 -18.96
CA ARG A 168 -22.24 -11.36 -18.55
C ARG A 168 -22.40 -12.85 -18.17
N GLN A 169 -21.74 -13.72 -18.89
CA GLN A 169 -21.74 -15.17 -18.63
C GLN A 169 -21.02 -15.54 -17.32
N ILE A 170 -20.08 -14.71 -16.88
CA ILE A 170 -19.38 -14.88 -15.60
C ILE A 170 -20.15 -14.19 -14.47
N ALA A 171 -20.68 -12.99 -14.71
CA ALA A 171 -21.32 -12.18 -13.68
C ALA A 171 -22.62 -12.80 -13.17
N MET A 172 -23.46 -13.37 -14.06
CA MET A 172 -24.74 -13.95 -13.61
C MET A 172 -24.56 -15.13 -12.66
N PRO A 173 -23.78 -16.19 -12.97
CA PRO A 173 -23.55 -17.28 -12.02
C PRO A 173 -22.84 -16.83 -10.74
N LEU A 174 -21.96 -15.81 -10.83
CA LEU A 174 -21.30 -15.28 -9.66
C LEU A 174 -22.27 -14.54 -8.74
N LEU A 175 -23.22 -13.77 -9.31
CA LEU A 175 -24.26 -13.08 -8.55
C LEU A 175 -25.23 -14.07 -7.90
N GLU A 176 -25.68 -15.10 -8.61
CA GLU A 176 -26.54 -16.16 -8.08
C GLU A 176 -25.90 -16.86 -6.89
N ASP A 177 -24.65 -17.31 -7.03
CA ASP A 177 -23.90 -17.96 -5.94
C ASP A 177 -23.69 -17.01 -4.75
N SER A 178 -23.41 -15.72 -5.03
CA SER A 178 -23.22 -14.71 -4.00
C SER A 178 -24.51 -14.41 -3.24
N LEU A 179 -25.65 -14.34 -3.95
CA LEU A 179 -26.96 -14.10 -3.35
C LEU A 179 -27.40 -15.30 -2.49
N ALA A 180 -27.24 -16.52 -3.00
CA ALA A 180 -27.55 -17.72 -2.24
C ALA A 180 -26.77 -17.76 -0.91
N ARG A 181 -25.46 -17.51 -0.97
CA ARG A 181 -24.61 -17.45 0.24
C ARG A 181 -24.98 -16.33 1.19
N ALA A 182 -25.40 -15.17 0.67
CA ALA A 182 -25.86 -14.06 1.51
C ALA A 182 -27.13 -14.43 2.27
N LEU A 183 -28.08 -15.12 1.63
CA LEU A 183 -29.31 -15.62 2.26
C LEU A 183 -29.00 -16.70 3.30
N ASP A 184 -28.13 -17.66 3.01
CA ASP A 184 -27.70 -18.69 3.95
C ASP A 184 -27.01 -18.06 5.18
N LEU A 185 -26.14 -17.06 4.95
CA LEU A 185 -25.50 -16.33 6.05
C LEU A 185 -26.53 -15.57 6.89
N ALA A 186 -27.49 -14.90 6.26
CA ALA A 186 -28.53 -14.18 6.97
C ALA A 186 -29.39 -15.13 7.82
N ALA A 187 -29.80 -16.28 7.28
CA ALA A 187 -30.55 -17.31 8.01
C ALA A 187 -29.72 -17.87 9.19
N ALA A 188 -28.42 -18.12 8.99
CA ALA A 188 -27.54 -18.57 10.05
C ALA A 188 -27.32 -17.50 11.14
N MET A 189 -27.33 -16.22 10.78
CA MET A 189 -27.24 -15.11 11.75
C MET A 189 -28.53 -14.98 12.55
N ASP A 190 -29.66 -15.08 11.90
CA ASP A 190 -30.99 -15.02 12.55
C ASP A 190 -31.18 -16.17 13.53
N SER A 191 -30.83 -17.41 13.14
CA SER A 191 -30.91 -18.58 14.03
C SER A 191 -30.03 -18.46 15.27
N ARG A 192 -28.96 -17.64 15.21
CA ARG A 192 -28.08 -17.33 16.36
C ARG A 192 -28.57 -16.12 17.16
N GLY A 193 -29.73 -15.56 16.86
CA GLY A 193 -30.30 -14.42 17.56
C GLY A 193 -29.60 -13.08 17.24
N TYR A 194 -29.01 -12.95 16.04
CA TYR A 194 -28.41 -11.70 15.62
C TYR A 194 -29.50 -10.62 15.49
N GLY A 195 -29.27 -9.47 16.12
CA GLY A 195 -30.26 -8.37 16.10
C GLY A 195 -31.15 -8.25 17.34
N TYR A 196 -31.30 -9.31 18.14
CA TYR A 196 -32.18 -9.31 19.34
C TYR A 196 -31.71 -8.38 20.47
N SER A 197 -30.42 -8.13 20.60
CA SER A 197 -29.88 -7.26 21.66
C SER A 197 -28.75 -6.37 21.16
N ARG A 198 -28.77 -5.11 21.60
CA ARG A 198 -27.65 -4.16 21.38
C ARG A 198 -26.48 -4.39 22.35
N LYS A 199 -26.71 -5.04 23.51
CA LYS A 199 -25.66 -5.38 24.47
C LYS A 199 -25.00 -6.70 24.07
N ARG A 200 -23.80 -6.63 23.54
CA ARG A 200 -23.05 -7.81 23.06
C ARG A 200 -21.72 -7.92 23.77
N SER A 201 -21.35 -9.17 24.14
CA SER A 201 -20.02 -9.49 24.64
C SER A 201 -19.03 -9.55 23.49
N LYS A 202 -17.86 -8.97 23.66
CA LYS A 202 -16.76 -9.10 22.71
C LYS A 202 -15.98 -10.38 23.01
N TYR A 203 -15.99 -11.34 22.09
CA TYR A 203 -15.10 -12.48 22.15
C TYR A 203 -13.66 -12.02 21.84
N ARG A 204 -12.73 -12.12 22.78
CA ARG A 204 -11.35 -11.62 22.73
C ARG A 204 -11.26 -10.09 22.47
N PRO A 205 -11.64 -9.25 23.43
CA PRO A 205 -11.42 -7.84 23.33
C PRO A 205 -9.91 -7.55 23.21
N GLN A 206 -9.53 -6.74 22.25
CA GLN A 206 -8.14 -6.27 22.15
C GLN A 206 -7.88 -5.30 23.32
N LYS A 207 -6.99 -5.70 24.22
CA LYS A 207 -6.56 -4.82 25.33
C LYS A 207 -5.40 -3.97 24.84
N PHE A 208 -5.45 -2.69 25.13
CA PHE A 208 -4.33 -1.79 24.90
C PHE A 208 -3.16 -2.22 25.80
N THR A 209 -2.05 -2.57 25.19
CA THR A 209 -0.88 -3.11 25.90
C THR A 209 0.15 -2.01 26.14
N MET A 210 0.98 -2.15 27.19
CA MET A 210 2.12 -1.21 27.42
C MET A 210 3.02 -1.05 26.17
N ARG A 211 3.11 -2.06 25.32
CA ARG A 211 3.84 -2.00 24.05
C ARG A 211 3.22 -1.02 23.06
N ASP A 212 1.89 -0.98 23.00
CA ASP A 212 1.15 -0.06 22.13
C ASP A 212 1.34 1.38 22.60
N ALA A 213 1.32 1.59 23.95
CA ALA A 213 1.62 2.88 24.54
C ALA A 213 3.06 3.33 24.22
N ALA A 214 4.03 2.46 24.36
CA ALA A 214 5.43 2.76 24.03
C ALA A 214 5.61 3.10 22.54
N PHE A 215 4.88 2.43 21.65
CA PHE A 215 4.92 2.72 20.20
C PHE A 215 4.33 4.10 19.90
N VAL A 216 3.21 4.44 20.49
CA VAL A 216 2.56 5.76 20.32
C VAL A 216 3.44 6.87 20.89
N THR A 217 4.01 6.68 22.09
CA THR A 217 4.88 7.69 22.70
C THR A 217 6.18 7.90 21.92
N THR A 218 6.82 6.85 21.43
CA THR A 218 8.02 6.97 20.59
C THR A 218 7.73 7.63 19.25
N SER A 219 6.58 7.35 18.63
CA SER A 219 6.20 7.99 17.37
C SER A 219 5.88 9.48 17.55
N LEU A 220 5.23 9.86 18.66
CA LEU A 220 4.95 11.25 19.01
C LEU A 220 6.24 12.03 19.34
N LEU A 221 7.16 11.42 20.09
CA LEU A 221 8.48 12.01 20.36
C LEU A 221 9.27 12.24 19.09
N PHE A 222 9.26 11.28 18.17
CA PHE A 222 9.93 11.42 16.87
C PHE A 222 9.31 12.53 16.03
N LEU A 223 7.99 12.66 16.02
CA LEU A 223 7.28 13.76 15.36
C LEU A 223 7.64 15.12 15.96
N ALA A 224 7.72 15.21 17.29
CA ALA A 224 8.09 16.45 17.98
C ALA A 224 9.55 16.89 17.74
N VAL A 225 10.46 15.94 17.54
CA VAL A 225 11.87 16.22 17.20
C VAL A 225 12.06 16.57 15.71
N SER A 226 11.13 16.15 14.83
CA SER A 226 11.18 16.43 13.39
C SER A 226 10.53 17.77 13.00
N LEU A 227 9.75 18.38 13.87
CA LEU A 227 9.16 19.72 13.72
C LEU A 227 10.13 20.80 14.20
#